data_4f801ecd79ed005b34574fac9f2b1fbd
#
_entry.id   4f801ecd79ed005b34574fac9f2b1fbd
#
_cell.length_a   1.000
_cell.length_b   1.000
_cell.length_c   1.000
_cell.angle_alpha   90.00
_cell.angle_beta   90.00
_cell.angle_gamma   90.00
#
_symmetry.space_group_name_H-M   'P 1'
#
loop_
_entity.id
_entity.type
_entity.pdbx_description
1 polymer ?
#
loop_
_entity_poly.entity_id
_entity_poly.type
_entity_poly.pdbx_seq_one_letter_code
_entity_poly.pdbx_strand_id
1 'polypeptide(L)'
;MKLSVYTLACPEYTFEQAAAKIAEVGIPAVEWRVAQVADKMKFDPRDPGRFWGANRATLPIADLEKKAREVAKITSDHGLEASFLAGGPRPSDLEEIRREMAAAQVLGASAIRVGAADGGGDDLNAAFDAARKSWDAVEKLAGQTGIKAVVETHHGTIVPTASAVRRFVEGREPGRVGVLYDPGNMVWEGHERYDYALQLIRPWLTHVHVKNACPFVAGADEYQRLVWQYKWCALRAGVVDWPAVVEALARVGYEGCLSLEDFNPETQAEEKLVDFADLFGQILKSA
;
A
#
# COMPACT_ATOMS: atom_id res chain seq x y z
N MET A 1 17.32 -0.46 1.38
CA MET A 1 15.88 -0.15 1.52
C MET A 1 15.71 1.20 2.20
N LYS A 2 14.69 1.99 1.81
CA LYS A 2 14.34 3.29 2.42
C LYS A 2 13.03 3.17 3.20
N LEU A 3 12.86 3.96 4.27
CA LEU A 3 11.56 4.07 4.95
C LEU A 3 10.69 5.11 4.25
N SER A 4 9.40 4.83 4.20
CA SER A 4 8.37 5.73 3.68
C SER A 4 7.12 5.65 4.56
N VAL A 5 6.23 6.61 4.43
CA VAL A 5 4.93 6.59 5.12
C VAL A 5 3.82 6.79 4.11
N TYR A 6 2.90 5.83 4.03
CA TYR A 6 1.64 6.02 3.34
C TYR A 6 0.72 6.89 4.18
N THR A 7 0.33 8.04 3.67
CA THR A 7 -0.45 9.03 4.43
C THR A 7 -1.82 8.54 4.91
N LEU A 8 -2.23 7.36 4.47
CA LEU A 8 -3.38 6.66 5.03
C LEU A 8 -3.20 6.36 6.53
N ALA A 9 -1.97 6.12 7.01
CA ALA A 9 -1.66 5.91 8.42
C ALA A 9 -1.78 7.18 9.28
N CYS A 10 -1.88 8.36 8.65
CA CYS A 10 -1.86 9.68 9.30
C CYS A 10 -3.14 10.48 9.02
N PRO A 11 -4.35 9.96 9.28
CA PRO A 11 -5.61 10.56 8.82
C PRO A 11 -5.92 11.91 9.43
N GLU A 12 -5.38 12.23 10.61
CA GLU A 12 -5.56 13.48 11.34
C GLU A 12 -4.72 14.65 10.79
N TYR A 13 -3.66 14.38 10.05
CA TYR A 13 -2.74 15.40 9.55
C TYR A 13 -3.17 15.99 8.20
N THR A 14 -2.97 17.28 8.03
CA THR A 14 -2.96 17.90 6.70
C THR A 14 -1.70 17.49 5.93
N PHE A 15 -1.61 17.80 4.63
CA PHE A 15 -0.40 17.54 3.84
C PHE A 15 0.87 18.11 4.49
N GLU A 16 0.80 19.37 4.92
CA GLU A 16 1.89 20.05 5.60
C GLU A 16 2.29 19.39 6.92
N GLN A 17 1.30 19.03 7.75
CA GLN A 17 1.53 18.37 9.02
C GLN A 17 2.11 16.96 8.82
N ALA A 18 1.60 16.21 7.84
CA ALA A 18 2.11 14.88 7.53
C ALA A 18 3.57 14.95 7.07
N ALA A 19 3.90 15.84 6.12
CA ALA A 19 5.27 16.01 5.64
C ALA A 19 6.21 16.43 6.78
N ALA A 20 5.80 17.42 7.58
CA ALA A 20 6.62 17.89 8.73
C ALA A 20 6.90 16.77 9.72
N LYS A 21 5.87 16.00 10.12
CA LYS A 21 6.02 14.93 11.12
C LYS A 21 6.83 13.75 10.60
N ILE A 22 6.66 13.38 9.33
CA ILE A 22 7.46 12.32 8.67
C ILE A 22 8.95 12.73 8.65
N ALA A 23 9.25 13.98 8.27
CA ALA A 23 10.62 14.49 8.27
C ALA A 23 11.22 14.59 9.69
N GLU A 24 10.42 15.02 10.67
CA GLU A 24 10.84 15.16 12.08
C GLU A 24 11.35 13.84 12.68
N VAL A 25 10.70 12.71 12.34
CA VAL A 25 11.14 11.38 12.80
C VAL A 25 12.26 10.78 11.94
N GLY A 26 12.80 11.53 10.98
CA GLY A 26 13.92 11.10 10.14
C GLY A 26 13.56 10.11 9.03
N ILE A 27 12.30 9.97 8.67
CA ILE A 27 11.86 9.15 7.53
C ILE A 27 12.01 9.98 6.24
N PRO A 28 12.74 9.47 5.21
CA PRO A 28 13.13 10.26 4.05
C PRO A 28 12.07 10.34 2.93
N ALA A 29 11.00 9.55 3.00
CA ALA A 29 10.05 9.46 1.90
C ALA A 29 8.59 9.40 2.39
N VAL A 30 7.69 9.80 1.51
CA VAL A 30 6.24 9.78 1.72
C VAL A 30 5.53 9.12 0.54
N GLU A 31 4.53 8.33 0.84
CA GLU A 31 3.57 7.79 -0.11
C GLU A 31 2.25 8.55 0.03
N TRP A 32 1.84 9.21 -1.03
CA TRP A 32 0.65 10.06 -1.00
C TRP A 32 -0.61 9.28 -1.40
N ARG A 33 -1.64 9.42 -0.57
CA ARG A 33 -2.95 8.82 -0.85
C ARG A 33 -3.73 9.63 -1.87
N VAL A 34 -4.38 8.94 -2.82
CA VAL A 34 -5.40 9.50 -3.72
C VAL A 34 -6.75 8.82 -3.46
N ALA A 35 -7.83 9.58 -3.36
CA ALA A 35 -9.17 9.02 -3.30
C ALA A 35 -10.24 10.07 -3.65
N GLN A 36 -11.48 9.59 -3.83
CA GLN A 36 -12.64 10.46 -3.75
C GLN A 36 -12.78 11.02 -2.33
N VAL A 37 -12.79 12.32 -2.21
CA VAL A 37 -12.99 13.01 -0.92
C VAL A 37 -14.36 13.67 -0.93
N ALA A 38 -15.20 13.32 0.05
CA ALA A 38 -16.49 13.99 0.20
C ALA A 38 -16.31 15.37 0.83
N ASP A 39 -16.88 16.41 0.23
CA ASP A 39 -16.70 17.82 0.60
C ASP A 39 -17.04 18.19 2.06
N LYS A 40 -17.64 17.30 2.82
CA LYS A 40 -18.17 17.58 4.17
C LYS A 40 -17.76 16.57 5.25
N MET A 41 -16.87 15.65 4.98
CA MET A 41 -16.44 14.72 6.01
C MET A 41 -15.53 15.44 7.02
N LYS A 42 -15.98 15.48 8.27
CA LYS A 42 -15.14 15.96 9.38
C LYS A 42 -14.37 14.79 9.95
N PHE A 43 -13.09 15.00 10.20
CA PHE A 43 -12.26 14.04 10.92
C PHE A 43 -12.81 13.84 12.35
N ASP A 44 -13.11 12.58 12.71
CA ASP A 44 -13.39 12.17 14.08
C ASP A 44 -12.38 11.06 14.44
N PRO A 45 -11.54 11.26 15.46
CA PRO A 45 -10.53 10.27 15.86
C PRO A 45 -11.14 8.96 16.37
N ARG A 46 -12.43 8.94 16.68
CA ARG A 46 -13.15 7.75 17.15
C ARG A 46 -13.80 6.96 16.01
N ASP A 47 -13.91 7.55 14.82
CA ASP A 47 -14.50 6.89 13.66
C ASP A 47 -13.53 5.78 13.15
N PRO A 48 -13.93 4.51 13.14
CA PRO A 48 -13.12 3.45 12.55
C PRO A 48 -12.80 3.67 11.06
N GLY A 49 -13.67 4.37 10.35
CA GLY A 49 -13.51 4.74 8.95
C GLY A 49 -12.60 5.95 8.69
N ARG A 50 -12.05 6.59 9.75
CA ARG A 50 -11.24 7.81 9.63
C ARG A 50 -10.05 7.70 8.69
N PHE A 51 -9.47 6.51 8.58
CA PHE A 51 -8.33 6.26 7.70
C PHE A 51 -8.71 6.46 6.22
N TRP A 52 -9.91 6.08 5.83
CA TRP A 52 -10.37 6.11 4.44
C TRP A 52 -11.24 7.31 4.11
N GLY A 53 -12.26 7.58 4.93
CA GLY A 53 -13.30 8.55 4.62
C GLY A 53 -12.93 9.99 4.93
N ALA A 54 -12.34 10.25 6.09
CA ALA A 54 -12.07 11.59 6.61
C ALA A 54 -10.57 11.92 6.68
N ASN A 55 -9.72 11.18 5.97
CA ASN A 55 -8.29 11.39 5.95
C ASN A 55 -7.92 12.73 5.29
N ARG A 56 -7.28 13.61 6.06
CA ARG A 56 -6.96 14.99 5.68
C ARG A 56 -5.73 15.11 4.77
N ALA A 57 -4.87 14.08 4.73
CA ALA A 57 -3.69 13.99 3.87
C ALA A 57 -3.97 13.16 2.60
N THR A 58 -5.14 13.36 1.99
CA THR A 58 -5.57 12.66 0.77
C THR A 58 -5.69 13.64 -0.39
N LEU A 59 -5.02 13.35 -1.51
CA LEU A 59 -5.22 14.09 -2.75
C LEU A 59 -6.61 13.76 -3.32
N PRO A 60 -7.48 14.76 -3.54
CA PRO A 60 -8.80 14.53 -4.10
C PRO A 60 -8.70 14.27 -5.61
N ILE A 61 -9.37 13.22 -6.10
CA ILE A 61 -9.39 12.90 -7.55
C ILE A 61 -9.95 14.07 -8.36
N ALA A 62 -10.92 14.81 -7.83
CA ALA A 62 -11.54 15.92 -8.54
C ALA A 62 -10.54 17.03 -8.94
N ASP A 63 -9.60 17.37 -8.05
CA ASP A 63 -8.61 18.44 -8.22
C ASP A 63 -7.17 17.91 -8.28
N LEU A 64 -7.00 16.65 -8.71
CA LEU A 64 -5.76 15.90 -8.54
C LEU A 64 -4.52 16.64 -9.08
N GLU A 65 -4.55 17.16 -10.31
CA GLU A 65 -3.41 17.84 -10.93
C GLU A 65 -2.99 19.12 -10.19
N LYS A 66 -3.95 19.92 -9.75
CA LYS A 66 -3.70 21.14 -8.98
C LYS A 66 -3.09 20.79 -7.63
N LYS A 67 -3.68 19.82 -6.93
CA LYS A 67 -3.21 19.37 -5.61
C LYS A 67 -1.85 18.68 -5.69
N ALA A 68 -1.57 17.92 -6.75
CA ALA A 68 -0.25 17.31 -6.94
C ALA A 68 0.88 18.36 -6.98
N ARG A 69 0.68 19.51 -7.64
CA ARG A 69 1.69 20.60 -7.64
C ARG A 69 1.89 21.22 -6.25
N GLU A 70 0.81 21.44 -5.51
CA GLU A 70 0.88 21.95 -4.13
C GLU A 70 1.64 20.95 -3.24
N VAL A 71 1.26 19.68 -3.31
CA VAL A 71 1.84 18.62 -2.47
C VAL A 71 3.29 18.29 -2.87
N ALA A 72 3.65 18.39 -4.16
CA ALA A 72 5.03 18.28 -4.61
C ALA A 72 5.93 19.35 -3.97
N LYS A 73 5.43 20.59 -3.89
CA LYS A 73 6.17 21.66 -3.20
C LYS A 73 6.33 21.36 -1.71
N ILE A 74 5.26 20.98 -1.02
CA ILE A 74 5.30 20.60 0.41
C ILE A 74 6.31 19.47 0.63
N THR A 75 6.27 18.42 -0.20
CA THR A 75 7.19 17.29 -0.13
C THR A 75 8.65 17.74 -0.23
N SER A 76 8.95 18.59 -1.21
CA SER A 76 10.30 19.15 -1.43
C SER A 76 10.73 20.10 -0.30
N ASP A 77 9.85 20.99 0.18
CA ASP A 77 10.15 21.96 1.23
C ASP A 77 10.53 21.25 2.55
N HIS A 78 10.02 20.04 2.80
CA HIS A 78 10.40 19.19 3.95
C HIS A 78 11.54 18.21 3.64
N GLY A 79 12.16 18.28 2.47
CA GLY A 79 13.27 17.40 2.08
C GLY A 79 12.89 15.93 1.88
N LEU A 80 11.60 15.64 1.64
CA LEU A 80 11.10 14.29 1.41
C LEU A 80 11.12 13.93 -0.09
N GLU A 81 11.20 12.61 -0.37
CA GLU A 81 10.95 12.04 -1.69
C GLU A 81 9.50 11.50 -1.74
N ALA A 82 8.78 11.72 -2.84
CA ALA A 82 7.52 11.02 -3.09
C ALA A 82 7.84 9.59 -3.56
N SER A 83 7.68 8.60 -2.70
CA SER A 83 8.03 7.21 -3.00
C SER A 83 7.01 6.53 -3.93
N PHE A 84 5.74 6.88 -3.78
CA PHE A 84 4.64 6.21 -4.46
C PHE A 84 3.38 7.08 -4.41
N LEU A 85 2.45 6.87 -5.35
CA LEU A 85 1.13 7.48 -5.32
C LEU A 85 0.07 6.36 -5.23
N ALA A 86 -0.62 6.30 -4.10
CA ALA A 86 -1.56 5.22 -3.83
C ALA A 86 -3.02 5.67 -3.96
N GLY A 87 -3.54 5.51 -5.17
CA GLY A 87 -4.97 5.56 -5.45
C GLY A 87 -5.59 4.16 -5.35
N GLY A 88 -6.01 3.66 -6.44
CA GLY A 88 -6.61 2.34 -6.63
C GLY A 88 -7.73 2.39 -7.64
N PRO A 89 -7.53 3.13 -8.76
CA PRO A 89 -8.52 3.19 -9.82
C PRO A 89 -8.77 1.78 -10.36
N ARG A 90 -9.98 1.55 -10.82
CA ARG A 90 -10.30 0.28 -11.50
C ARG A 90 -9.52 0.17 -12.80
N PRO A 91 -9.04 -1.01 -13.20
CA PRO A 91 -8.31 -1.19 -14.46
C PRO A 91 -9.10 -0.77 -15.71
N SER A 92 -10.44 -0.72 -15.61
CA SER A 92 -11.33 -0.24 -16.67
C SER A 92 -11.40 1.29 -16.78
N ASP A 93 -11.00 2.03 -15.75
CA ASP A 93 -11.00 3.50 -15.72
C ASP A 93 -9.64 4.05 -16.15
N LEU A 94 -9.35 3.94 -17.43
CA LEU A 94 -8.08 4.40 -18.00
C LEU A 94 -7.89 5.91 -17.91
N GLU A 95 -8.97 6.70 -17.77
CA GLU A 95 -8.88 8.14 -17.64
C GLU A 95 -8.40 8.53 -16.25
N GLU A 96 -8.96 7.90 -15.20
CA GLU A 96 -8.49 8.10 -13.83
C GLU A 96 -7.03 7.63 -13.69
N ILE A 97 -6.68 6.45 -14.24
CA ILE A 97 -5.30 5.95 -14.24
C ILE A 97 -4.35 6.95 -14.91
N ARG A 98 -4.72 7.52 -16.06
CA ARG A 98 -3.90 8.53 -16.74
C ARG A 98 -3.69 9.79 -15.90
N ARG A 99 -4.74 10.25 -15.22
CA ARG A 99 -4.66 11.41 -14.32
C ARG A 99 -3.77 11.13 -13.11
N GLU A 100 -3.86 9.94 -12.50
CA GLU A 100 -2.97 9.55 -11.42
C GLU A 100 -1.52 9.42 -11.89
N MET A 101 -1.25 8.86 -13.07
CA MET A 101 0.09 8.80 -13.64
C MET A 101 0.68 10.20 -13.89
N ALA A 102 -0.14 11.13 -14.39
CA ALA A 102 0.28 12.53 -14.58
C ALA A 102 0.58 13.21 -13.22
N ALA A 103 -0.22 12.96 -12.20
CA ALA A 103 0.03 13.45 -10.85
C ALA A 103 1.31 12.84 -10.23
N ALA A 104 1.55 11.56 -10.46
CA ALA A 104 2.78 10.89 -10.02
C ALA A 104 4.03 11.52 -10.66
N GLN A 105 3.99 11.85 -11.96
CA GLN A 105 5.07 12.58 -12.63
C GLN A 105 5.33 13.95 -11.98
N VAL A 106 4.27 14.70 -11.64
CA VAL A 106 4.40 16.01 -10.97
C VAL A 106 5.01 15.86 -9.57
N LEU A 107 4.65 14.80 -8.84
CA LEU A 107 5.17 14.51 -7.50
C LEU A 107 6.58 13.93 -7.52
N GLY A 108 7.07 13.44 -8.66
CA GLY A 108 8.34 12.73 -8.77
C GLY A 108 8.25 11.25 -8.37
N ALA A 109 7.04 10.71 -8.18
CA ALA A 109 6.83 9.29 -7.91
C ALA A 109 6.93 8.47 -9.20
N SER A 110 7.57 7.30 -9.14
CA SER A 110 7.81 6.44 -10.31
C SER A 110 6.70 5.43 -10.59
N ALA A 111 5.74 5.30 -9.68
CA ALA A 111 4.70 4.29 -9.77
C ALA A 111 3.39 4.73 -9.09
N ILE A 112 2.29 4.13 -9.56
CA ILE A 112 0.96 4.26 -8.95
C ILE A 112 0.37 2.90 -8.64
N ARG A 113 -0.50 2.80 -7.63
CA ARG A 113 -1.32 1.59 -7.42
C ARG A 113 -2.53 1.60 -8.35
N VAL A 114 -2.81 0.44 -8.97
CA VAL A 114 -4.04 0.18 -9.74
C VAL A 114 -4.74 -1.03 -9.13
N GLY A 115 -6.05 -0.96 -8.96
CA GLY A 115 -6.83 -1.99 -8.31
C GLY A 115 -6.77 -3.35 -9.00
N ALA A 116 -6.87 -4.42 -8.23
CA ALA A 116 -7.20 -5.74 -8.72
C ALA A 116 -8.73 -5.93 -8.75
N ALA A 117 -9.21 -6.97 -9.42
CA ALA A 117 -10.60 -7.36 -9.32
C ALA A 117 -10.90 -8.00 -7.95
N ASP A 118 -12.16 -7.86 -7.51
CA ASP A 118 -12.63 -8.51 -6.29
C ASP A 118 -12.55 -10.04 -6.43
N GLY A 119 -12.27 -10.72 -5.32
CA GLY A 119 -12.14 -12.18 -5.23
C GLY A 119 -13.47 -12.92 -5.09
N GLY A 120 -14.60 -12.23 -5.26
CA GLY A 120 -15.95 -12.81 -5.19
C GLY A 120 -16.45 -13.25 -6.57
N GLY A 121 -17.44 -14.17 -6.56
CA GLY A 121 -18.16 -14.62 -7.76
C GLY A 121 -18.15 -16.13 -7.92
N ASP A 122 -19.00 -16.61 -8.85
CA ASP A 122 -19.21 -18.04 -9.06
C ASP A 122 -18.09 -18.71 -9.89
N ASP A 123 -17.35 -17.92 -10.68
CA ASP A 123 -16.23 -18.39 -11.50
C ASP A 123 -15.00 -17.49 -11.34
N LEU A 124 -14.17 -17.83 -10.37
CA LEU A 124 -12.93 -17.12 -10.06
C LEU A 124 -11.88 -17.20 -11.19
N ASN A 125 -11.88 -18.26 -12.00
CA ASN A 125 -10.96 -18.37 -13.13
C ASN A 125 -11.34 -17.40 -14.24
N ALA A 126 -12.63 -17.32 -14.59
CA ALA A 126 -13.12 -16.35 -15.56
C ALA A 126 -12.89 -14.90 -15.09
N ALA A 127 -13.13 -14.60 -13.80
CA ALA A 127 -12.84 -13.29 -13.21
C ALA A 127 -11.34 -12.95 -13.28
N PHE A 128 -10.48 -13.90 -13.01
CA PHE A 128 -9.03 -13.75 -13.07
C PHE A 128 -8.56 -13.44 -14.50
N ASP A 129 -9.04 -14.18 -15.50
CA ASP A 129 -8.68 -13.99 -16.91
C ASP A 129 -9.20 -12.65 -17.45
N ALA A 130 -10.42 -12.26 -17.07
CA ALA A 130 -10.98 -10.95 -17.40
C ALA A 130 -10.17 -9.80 -16.79
N ALA A 131 -9.75 -9.93 -15.54
CA ALA A 131 -8.92 -8.93 -14.88
C ALA A 131 -7.54 -8.82 -15.54
N ARG A 132 -6.90 -9.94 -15.86
CA ARG A 132 -5.63 -9.92 -16.62
C ARG A 132 -5.79 -9.20 -17.95
N LYS A 133 -6.86 -9.45 -18.69
CA LYS A 133 -7.13 -8.80 -19.96
C LYS A 133 -7.33 -7.28 -19.81
N SER A 134 -8.02 -6.84 -18.77
CA SER A 134 -8.20 -5.41 -18.52
C SER A 134 -6.87 -4.68 -18.26
N TRP A 135 -5.89 -5.36 -17.68
CA TRP A 135 -4.55 -4.82 -17.44
C TRP A 135 -3.68 -4.68 -18.70
N ASP A 136 -4.07 -5.22 -19.85
CA ASP A 136 -3.33 -5.00 -21.12
C ASP A 136 -3.33 -3.51 -21.51
N ALA A 137 -4.46 -2.82 -21.31
CA ALA A 137 -4.56 -1.39 -21.56
C ALA A 137 -3.80 -0.56 -20.51
N VAL A 138 -3.81 -1.00 -19.25
CA VAL A 138 -3.05 -0.38 -18.16
C VAL A 138 -1.54 -0.46 -18.43
N GLU A 139 -1.04 -1.63 -18.80
CA GLU A 139 0.38 -1.84 -19.14
C GLU A 139 0.81 -0.98 -20.34
N LYS A 140 -0.04 -0.87 -21.36
CA LYS A 140 0.21 0.02 -22.51
C LYS A 140 0.31 1.47 -22.06
N LEU A 141 -0.58 1.93 -21.19
CA LEU A 141 -0.57 3.28 -20.66
C LEU A 141 0.68 3.54 -19.80
N ALA A 142 1.10 2.60 -18.97
CA ALA A 142 2.34 2.67 -18.22
C ALA A 142 3.57 2.83 -19.13
N GLY A 143 3.60 2.09 -20.25
CA GLY A 143 4.65 2.24 -21.26
C GLY A 143 4.66 3.59 -21.98
N GLN A 144 3.52 4.27 -22.09
CA GLN A 144 3.40 5.60 -22.69
C GLN A 144 3.83 6.73 -21.76
N THR A 145 3.54 6.58 -20.46
CA THR A 145 3.78 7.62 -19.45
C THR A 145 5.12 7.48 -18.75
N GLY A 146 5.73 6.29 -18.79
CA GLY A 146 6.92 5.97 -18.01
C GLY A 146 6.64 5.77 -16.51
N ILE A 147 5.37 5.82 -16.09
CA ILE A 147 4.93 5.56 -14.72
C ILE A 147 4.47 4.11 -14.60
N LYS A 148 5.05 3.36 -13.67
CA LYS A 148 4.71 1.95 -13.47
C LYS A 148 3.33 1.80 -12.84
N ALA A 149 2.52 0.89 -13.37
CA ALA A 149 1.26 0.46 -12.74
C ALA A 149 1.53 -0.73 -11.81
N VAL A 150 1.10 -0.66 -10.58
CA VAL A 150 1.42 -1.63 -9.54
C VAL A 150 0.15 -2.25 -8.98
N VAL A 151 0.09 -3.59 -8.93
CA VAL A 151 -0.97 -4.34 -8.27
C VAL A 151 -0.53 -4.77 -6.88
N GLU A 152 -1.41 -4.62 -5.91
CA GLU A 152 -1.14 -4.97 -4.50
C GLU A 152 -1.59 -6.40 -4.19
N THR A 153 -0.81 -7.16 -3.40
CA THR A 153 -1.31 -8.37 -2.73
C THR A 153 -2.32 -7.97 -1.67
N HIS A 154 -3.62 -8.24 -1.91
CA HIS A 154 -4.68 -7.73 -1.04
C HIS A 154 -5.76 -8.78 -0.79
N HIS A 155 -6.11 -9.01 0.47
CA HIS A 155 -7.22 -9.88 0.86
C HIS A 155 -8.53 -9.42 0.23
N GLY A 156 -9.45 -10.34 -0.01
CA GLY A 156 -10.73 -10.06 -0.68
C GLY A 156 -10.61 -9.82 -2.19
N THR A 157 -9.43 -9.92 -2.78
CA THR A 157 -9.21 -9.79 -4.22
C THR A 157 -8.79 -11.09 -4.87
N ILE A 158 -8.69 -11.11 -6.20
CA ILE A 158 -8.18 -12.29 -6.94
C ILE A 158 -6.66 -12.53 -6.75
N VAL A 159 -5.96 -11.62 -6.07
CA VAL A 159 -4.51 -11.70 -5.83
C VAL A 159 -4.15 -11.58 -4.35
N PRO A 160 -4.72 -12.41 -3.46
CA PRO A 160 -4.50 -12.31 -2.03
C PRO A 160 -3.11 -12.78 -1.57
N THR A 161 -2.33 -13.42 -2.45
CA THR A 161 -1.03 -14.02 -2.11
C THR A 161 0.03 -13.71 -3.16
N ALA A 162 1.30 -13.92 -2.83
CA ALA A 162 2.39 -13.78 -3.79
C ALA A 162 2.27 -14.80 -4.95
N SER A 163 1.83 -16.02 -4.70
CA SER A 163 1.56 -17.02 -5.75
C SER A 163 0.45 -16.57 -6.70
N ALA A 164 -0.63 -16.00 -6.18
CA ALA A 164 -1.73 -15.50 -6.99
C ALA A 164 -1.29 -14.28 -7.84
N VAL A 165 -0.61 -13.30 -7.22
CA VAL A 165 -0.13 -12.13 -7.95
C VAL A 165 0.97 -12.49 -8.95
N ARG A 166 1.82 -13.48 -8.67
CA ARG A 166 2.80 -14.01 -9.64
C ARG A 166 2.09 -14.54 -10.90
N ARG A 167 1.03 -15.34 -10.76
CA ARG A 167 0.19 -15.78 -11.88
C ARG A 167 -0.43 -14.59 -12.62
N PHE A 168 -0.82 -13.55 -11.90
CA PHE A 168 -1.44 -12.35 -12.47
C PHE A 168 -0.47 -11.54 -13.35
N VAL A 169 0.77 -11.33 -12.87
CA VAL A 169 1.77 -10.50 -13.57
C VAL A 169 2.64 -11.28 -14.57
N GLU A 170 2.51 -12.61 -14.63
CA GLU A 170 3.28 -13.44 -15.55
C GLU A 170 3.12 -13.01 -17.00
N GLY A 171 4.24 -12.84 -17.71
CA GLY A 171 4.28 -12.38 -19.09
C GLY A 171 4.17 -10.87 -19.28
N ARG A 172 4.00 -10.07 -18.20
CA ARG A 172 4.02 -8.61 -18.24
C ARG A 172 5.44 -8.08 -18.09
N GLU A 173 5.68 -6.93 -18.69
CA GLU A 173 6.97 -6.24 -18.64
C GLU A 173 7.20 -5.63 -17.25
N PRO A 174 8.23 -6.06 -16.48
CA PRO A 174 8.49 -5.56 -15.13
C PRO A 174 8.78 -4.06 -15.04
N GLY A 175 9.22 -3.45 -16.15
CA GLY A 175 9.41 -2.01 -16.25
C GLY A 175 8.10 -1.21 -16.29
N ARG A 176 6.97 -1.85 -16.60
CA ARG A 176 5.65 -1.23 -16.79
C ARG A 176 4.64 -1.66 -15.73
N VAL A 177 4.70 -2.94 -15.34
CA VAL A 177 3.82 -3.53 -14.33
C VAL A 177 4.66 -3.99 -13.15
N GLY A 178 4.19 -3.68 -11.94
CA GLY A 178 4.86 -4.05 -10.70
C GLY A 178 3.93 -4.70 -9.70
N VAL A 179 4.52 -5.17 -8.61
CA VAL A 179 3.82 -5.74 -7.46
C VAL A 179 4.15 -4.90 -6.22
N LEU A 180 3.12 -4.52 -5.50
CA LEU A 180 3.20 -4.05 -4.13
C LEU A 180 2.97 -5.26 -3.23
N TYR A 181 4.00 -5.63 -2.49
CA TYR A 181 3.94 -6.75 -1.56
C TYR A 181 3.46 -6.28 -0.19
N ASP A 182 2.39 -6.87 0.30
CA ASP A 182 1.79 -6.54 1.58
C ASP A 182 1.58 -7.80 2.42
N PRO A 183 2.55 -8.18 3.26
CA PRO A 183 2.44 -9.36 4.11
C PRO A 183 1.37 -9.22 5.20
N GLY A 184 0.98 -8.00 5.59
CA GLY A 184 -0.12 -7.77 6.53
C GLY A 184 -1.47 -8.16 5.94
N ASN A 185 -1.73 -7.85 4.67
CA ASN A 185 -2.93 -8.30 3.97
C ASN A 185 -2.98 -9.83 3.83
N MET A 186 -1.83 -10.47 3.64
CA MET A 186 -1.76 -11.93 3.48
C MET A 186 -2.12 -12.70 4.76
N VAL A 187 -2.11 -12.07 5.93
CA VAL A 187 -2.53 -12.69 7.20
C VAL A 187 -3.97 -13.20 7.14
N TRP A 188 -4.85 -12.53 6.36
CA TRP A 188 -6.27 -12.92 6.24
C TRP A 188 -6.50 -14.16 5.39
N GLU A 189 -5.80 -14.31 4.27
CA GLU A 189 -6.19 -15.27 3.22
C GLU A 189 -5.04 -16.09 2.64
N GLY A 190 -3.80 -15.81 3.01
CA GLY A 190 -2.74 -16.53 2.31
C GLY A 190 -1.33 -16.25 2.81
N HIS A 191 -1.08 -16.54 4.07
CA HIS A 191 0.26 -16.43 4.63
C HIS A 191 1.21 -17.44 3.97
N GLU A 192 2.06 -16.95 3.08
CA GLU A 192 3.15 -17.71 2.47
C GLU A 192 4.47 -17.41 3.18
N ARG A 193 5.42 -18.34 3.15
CA ARG A 193 6.78 -18.07 3.62
C ARG A 193 7.38 -16.88 2.86
N TYR A 194 7.98 -15.95 3.56
CA TYR A 194 8.46 -14.69 2.97
C TYR A 194 9.53 -14.90 1.90
N ASP A 195 10.49 -15.80 2.12
CA ASP A 195 11.55 -16.14 1.16
C ASP A 195 10.99 -16.74 -0.14
N TYR A 196 9.97 -17.61 -0.03
CA TYR A 196 9.28 -18.18 -1.17
C TYR A 196 8.48 -17.11 -1.93
N ALA A 197 7.64 -16.36 -1.22
CA ALA A 197 6.80 -15.30 -1.76
C ALA A 197 7.61 -14.27 -2.57
N LEU A 198 8.68 -13.76 -1.96
CA LEU A 198 9.50 -12.70 -2.56
C LEU A 198 10.34 -13.19 -3.76
N GLN A 199 10.82 -14.44 -3.73
CA GLN A 199 11.48 -15.04 -4.90
C GLN A 199 10.53 -15.17 -6.10
N LEU A 200 9.26 -15.53 -5.88
CA LEU A 200 8.27 -15.65 -6.95
C LEU A 200 8.01 -14.34 -7.68
N ILE A 201 7.90 -13.24 -6.92
CA ILE A 201 7.53 -11.93 -7.46
C ILE A 201 8.73 -11.03 -7.74
N ARG A 202 9.95 -11.49 -7.46
CA ARG A 202 11.19 -10.70 -7.55
C ARG A 202 11.29 -9.77 -8.76
N PRO A 203 11.00 -10.19 -10.01
CA PRO A 203 11.16 -9.32 -11.17
C PRO A 203 10.20 -8.12 -11.16
N TRP A 204 9.03 -8.25 -10.53
CA TRP A 204 7.98 -7.23 -10.48
C TRP A 204 7.92 -6.49 -9.14
N LEU A 205 8.66 -6.93 -8.12
CA LEU A 205 8.62 -6.31 -6.78
C LEU A 205 9.00 -4.83 -6.86
N THR A 206 8.07 -3.96 -6.56
CA THR A 206 8.21 -2.51 -6.75
C THR A 206 8.08 -1.74 -5.44
N HIS A 207 7.18 -2.16 -4.56
CA HIS A 207 6.87 -1.46 -3.31
C HIS A 207 6.49 -2.45 -2.22
N VAL A 208 6.62 -2.05 -0.95
CA VAL A 208 6.25 -2.89 0.20
C VAL A 208 5.45 -2.06 1.20
N HIS A 209 4.25 -2.51 1.55
CA HIS A 209 3.50 -1.94 2.67
C HIS A 209 3.86 -2.63 3.98
N VAL A 210 3.97 -1.81 5.02
CA VAL A 210 4.32 -2.22 6.37
C VAL A 210 3.13 -2.00 7.29
N LYS A 211 2.46 -3.09 7.63
CA LYS A 211 1.40 -3.14 8.63
C LYS A 211 1.39 -4.49 9.32
N ASN A 212 0.67 -4.62 10.41
CA ASN A 212 0.57 -5.91 11.09
C ASN A 212 -0.86 -6.21 11.51
N ALA A 213 -1.15 -7.49 11.64
CA ALA A 213 -2.44 -8.02 12.04
C ALA A 213 -2.26 -9.15 13.03
N CYS A 214 -3.23 -9.32 13.91
CA CYS A 214 -3.21 -10.40 14.89
C CYS A 214 -4.55 -11.17 14.91
N PRO A 215 -4.51 -12.50 15.11
CA PRO A 215 -5.71 -13.29 15.30
C PRO A 215 -6.31 -13.06 16.70
N PHE A 216 -7.62 -13.17 16.80
CA PHE A 216 -8.32 -13.21 18.08
C PHE A 216 -9.51 -14.15 18.03
N VAL A 217 -9.94 -14.64 19.18
CA VAL A 217 -11.15 -15.47 19.28
C VAL A 217 -12.37 -14.55 19.35
N ALA A 218 -13.22 -14.58 18.33
CA ALA A 218 -14.45 -13.80 18.26
C ALA A 218 -15.65 -14.44 18.97
N GLY A 219 -15.51 -15.71 19.40
CA GLY A 219 -16.56 -16.48 20.07
C GLY A 219 -16.48 -17.96 19.72
N ALA A 220 -17.62 -18.65 19.84
CA ALA A 220 -17.78 -20.02 19.38
C ALA A 220 -18.97 -20.11 18.41
N ASP A 221 -18.89 -21.02 17.44
CA ASP A 221 -19.99 -21.30 16.52
C ASP A 221 -21.06 -22.27 17.13
N GLU A 222 -22.05 -22.62 16.35
CA GLU A 222 -23.11 -23.54 16.74
C GLU A 222 -22.62 -24.97 17.11
N TYR A 223 -21.41 -25.32 16.63
CA TYR A 223 -20.73 -26.58 16.94
C TYR A 223 -19.74 -26.48 18.11
N GLN A 224 -19.73 -25.36 18.85
CA GLN A 224 -18.80 -25.07 19.94
C GLN A 224 -17.32 -24.96 19.49
N ARG A 225 -17.05 -24.74 18.21
CA ARG A 225 -15.68 -24.47 17.70
C ARG A 225 -15.35 -23.01 17.89
N LEU A 226 -14.11 -22.71 18.25
CA LEU A 226 -13.64 -21.34 18.33
C LEU A 226 -13.67 -20.67 16.94
N VAL A 227 -14.27 -19.51 16.88
CA VAL A 227 -14.30 -18.65 15.68
C VAL A 227 -13.14 -17.68 15.76
N TRP A 228 -12.16 -17.85 14.88
CA TRP A 228 -11.01 -16.96 14.75
C TRP A 228 -11.31 -15.85 13.79
N GLN A 229 -10.90 -14.63 14.16
CA GLN A 229 -10.92 -13.45 13.30
C GLN A 229 -9.58 -12.74 13.40
N TYR A 230 -9.35 -11.77 12.51
CA TYR A 230 -8.15 -10.95 12.48
C TYR A 230 -8.50 -9.48 12.70
N LYS A 231 -7.59 -8.74 13.31
CA LYS A 231 -7.68 -7.28 13.45
C LYS A 231 -6.32 -6.65 13.16
N TRP A 232 -6.33 -5.41 12.70
CA TRP A 232 -5.13 -4.61 12.62
C TRP A 232 -4.58 -4.33 14.01
N CYS A 233 -3.28 -4.36 14.16
CA CYS A 233 -2.61 -4.14 15.44
C CYS A 233 -1.27 -3.42 15.23
N ALA A 234 -0.65 -2.98 16.32
CA ALA A 234 0.66 -2.35 16.28
C ALA A 234 1.71 -3.26 15.62
N LEU A 235 2.72 -2.68 14.98
CA LEU A 235 3.73 -3.41 14.23
C LEU A 235 4.42 -4.51 15.04
N ARG A 236 4.63 -4.29 16.34
CA ARG A 236 5.28 -5.24 17.26
C ARG A 236 4.35 -6.31 17.84
N ALA A 237 3.04 -6.22 17.60
CA ALA A 237 2.04 -7.08 18.25
C ALA A 237 1.40 -8.12 17.31
N GLY A 238 1.67 -8.07 16.03
CA GLY A 238 1.05 -8.94 15.02
C GLY A 238 1.89 -10.16 14.65
N VAL A 239 1.36 -10.94 13.71
CA VAL A 239 1.97 -12.19 13.26
C VAL A 239 2.97 -12.03 12.12
N VAL A 240 3.04 -10.87 11.49
CA VAL A 240 4.08 -10.59 10.48
C VAL A 240 5.42 -10.42 11.19
N ASP A 241 6.36 -11.30 10.89
CA ASP A 241 7.75 -11.26 11.39
C ASP A 241 8.57 -10.30 10.50
N TRP A 242 8.61 -9.02 10.88
CA TRP A 242 9.29 -7.98 10.10
C TRP A 242 10.79 -8.20 9.95
N PRO A 243 11.55 -8.67 10.95
CA PRO A 243 12.94 -9.08 10.75
C PRO A 243 13.09 -10.12 9.64
N ALA A 244 12.27 -11.16 9.63
CA ALA A 244 12.31 -12.20 8.60
C ALA A 244 11.89 -11.68 7.21
N VAL A 245 10.90 -10.77 7.14
CA VAL A 245 10.51 -10.11 5.88
C VAL A 245 11.67 -9.29 5.33
N VAL A 246 12.32 -8.45 6.14
CA VAL A 246 13.43 -7.59 5.72
C VAL A 246 14.64 -8.44 5.27
N GLU A 247 14.97 -9.51 5.98
CA GLU A 247 16.00 -10.44 5.55
C GLU A 247 15.69 -11.07 4.19
N ALA A 248 14.43 -11.49 3.97
CA ALA A 248 14.00 -12.07 2.69
C ALA A 248 14.03 -11.05 1.55
N LEU A 249 13.65 -9.78 1.81
CA LEU A 249 13.77 -8.66 0.87
C LEU A 249 15.24 -8.40 0.48
N ALA A 250 16.14 -8.39 1.46
CA ALA A 250 17.58 -8.22 1.21
C ALA A 250 18.14 -9.36 0.33
N ARG A 251 17.74 -10.60 0.59
CA ARG A 251 18.16 -11.78 -0.20
C ARG A 251 17.72 -11.72 -1.68
N VAL A 252 16.58 -11.10 -1.98
CA VAL A 252 16.14 -10.91 -3.38
C VAL A 252 16.70 -9.63 -4.01
N GLY A 253 17.48 -8.84 -3.26
CA GLY A 253 18.10 -7.60 -3.72
C GLY A 253 17.13 -6.44 -3.83
N TYR A 254 16.11 -6.39 -2.97
CA TYR A 254 15.16 -5.27 -2.95
C TYR A 254 15.80 -4.03 -2.29
N GLU A 255 15.78 -2.91 -3.00
CA GLU A 255 16.33 -1.62 -2.54
C GLU A 255 15.25 -0.51 -2.44
N GLY A 256 13.99 -0.83 -2.72
CA GLY A 256 12.88 0.11 -2.72
C GLY A 256 12.45 0.57 -1.33
N CYS A 257 11.22 1.07 -1.23
CA CYS A 257 10.67 1.62 -0.01
C CYS A 257 9.90 0.58 0.81
N LEU A 258 10.03 0.68 2.14
CA LEU A 258 9.18 0.05 3.14
C LEU A 258 8.23 1.15 3.63
N SER A 259 6.95 1.09 3.29
CA SER A 259 5.99 2.17 3.51
C SER A 259 4.99 1.81 4.60
N LEU A 260 5.00 2.58 5.69
CA LEU A 260 4.07 2.37 6.82
C LEU A 260 2.62 2.55 6.39
N GLU A 261 1.81 1.52 6.55
CA GLU A 261 0.36 1.52 6.34
C GLU A 261 -0.37 0.98 7.59
N ASP A 262 -0.21 1.62 8.72
CA ASP A 262 -0.75 1.15 9.99
C ASP A 262 -2.17 1.65 10.26
N PHE A 263 -3.13 0.73 10.30
CA PHE A 263 -4.53 0.96 10.63
C PHE A 263 -4.89 0.65 12.09
N ASN A 264 -3.92 0.40 12.96
CA ASN A 264 -4.21 0.19 14.37
C ASN A 264 -5.02 1.37 14.93
N PRO A 265 -6.27 1.16 15.39
CA PRO A 265 -7.12 2.24 15.85
C PRO A 265 -6.74 2.74 17.25
N GLU A 266 -5.91 2.01 17.97
CA GLU A 266 -5.55 2.26 19.37
C GLU A 266 -4.38 3.25 19.53
N THR A 267 -3.61 3.51 18.44
CA THR A 267 -2.46 4.43 18.44
C THR A 267 -2.69 5.66 17.58
N GLN A 268 -2.13 6.79 18.00
CA GLN A 268 -2.14 8.03 17.22
C GLN A 268 -1.05 8.00 16.14
N ALA A 269 -1.18 8.85 15.11
CA ALA A 269 -0.22 8.87 14.00
C ALA A 269 1.22 9.15 14.47
N GLU A 270 1.42 10.07 15.41
CA GLU A 270 2.75 10.39 15.92
C GLU A 270 3.44 9.18 16.57
N GLU A 271 2.71 8.43 17.39
CA GLU A 271 3.24 7.21 18.03
C GLU A 271 3.60 6.14 16.99
N LYS A 272 2.76 5.98 15.94
CA LYS A 272 3.02 5.06 14.83
C LYS A 272 4.28 5.42 14.07
N LEU A 273 4.47 6.71 13.76
CA LEU A 273 5.66 7.19 13.05
C LEU A 273 6.94 6.94 13.85
N VAL A 274 6.91 7.24 15.15
CA VAL A 274 8.06 7.03 16.05
C VAL A 274 8.37 5.54 16.20
N ASP A 275 7.36 4.69 16.45
CA ASP A 275 7.55 3.23 16.59
C ASP A 275 8.08 2.60 15.29
N PHE A 276 7.55 3.02 14.14
CA PHE A 276 8.02 2.56 12.85
C PHE A 276 9.48 2.93 12.57
N ALA A 277 9.84 4.20 12.81
CA ALA A 277 11.21 4.67 12.62
C ALA A 277 12.20 3.94 13.54
N ASP A 278 11.84 3.75 14.80
CA ASP A 278 12.66 3.02 15.77
C ASP A 278 12.80 1.54 15.40
N LEU A 279 11.69 0.82 15.21
CA LEU A 279 11.69 -0.61 14.89
C LEU A 279 12.47 -0.91 13.62
N PHE A 280 12.17 -0.23 12.52
CA PHE A 280 12.83 -0.48 11.25
C PHE A 280 14.24 0.08 11.20
N GLY A 281 14.53 1.14 11.96
CA GLY A 281 15.90 1.62 12.16
C GLY A 281 16.79 0.58 12.85
N GLN A 282 16.25 -0.25 13.74
CA GLN A 282 16.96 -1.38 14.37
C GLN A 282 17.08 -2.57 13.40
N ILE A 283 15.98 -2.98 12.75
CA ILE A 283 15.97 -4.13 11.83
C ILE A 283 16.94 -3.92 10.67
N LEU A 284 16.91 -2.74 10.04
CA LEU A 284 17.76 -2.44 8.88
C LEU A 284 19.26 -2.34 9.20
N LYS A 285 19.64 -2.10 10.47
CA LYS A 285 21.05 -2.15 10.89
C LYS A 285 21.54 -3.58 11.08
N SER A 286 20.64 -4.53 11.24
CA SER A 286 20.95 -5.94 11.53
C SER A 286 20.86 -6.83 10.28
N ALA A 287 20.27 -6.35 9.19
CA ALA A 287 20.07 -7.03 7.92
C ALA A 287 21.17 -6.67 6.91
#